data_194d1544e07d8f9c1659f420c875a09b
#
_entry.id   194d1544e07d8f9c1659f420c875a09b
#
_cell.length_a   1.000
_cell.length_b   1.000
_cell.length_c   1.000
_cell.angle_alpha   90.00
_cell.angle_beta   90.00
_cell.angle_gamma   90.00
#
_symmetry.space_group_name_H-M   'P 1'
#
loop_
_entity.id
_entity.type
_entity.pdbx_description
1 polymer ?
#
loop_
_entity_poly.entity_id
_entity_poly.type
_entity_poly.pdbx_seq_one_letter_code
_entity_poly.pdbx_strand_id
1 'polypeptide(L)'
;IISIMANNQKMRTESDLLGSVELPADVLYGVQTLRGIENFRISKFHLNEYPLFIKGLAITKLGAAEANHKLGLLTDEKFNAIAQACREIMDGKHHDAFPVDMIQGGAGTTTNMNANEVIANRALEIMGHQYGEYQYCSPNDDVNCAQSTNDAYPTAIHLGMYATHLKLVEHLKQLIESFEKKAAEFADVLKMGRTQLEDAVPMTLGQTFHGFASILRDEIVHLNEAAEDFLTINMGATAIGTGICAEPGYAEPVSYTHLRAHETE
;
A
#
# COMPACT_ATOMS: atom_id res chain seq x y z
N ILE A 1 -27.55 -34.94 7.35
CA ILE A 1 -27.96 -33.94 8.38
C ILE A 1 -26.75 -33.10 8.65
N ILE A 2 -26.55 -32.02 7.84
CA ILE A 2 -25.53 -31.02 8.09
C ILE A 2 -26.14 -30.06 9.10
N SER A 3 -25.68 -30.14 10.35
CA SER A 3 -25.98 -29.14 11.39
C SER A 3 -25.43 -27.80 10.95
N ILE A 4 -26.31 -26.90 10.55
CA ILE A 4 -25.99 -25.47 10.43
C ILE A 4 -25.79 -24.99 11.86
N MET A 5 -24.54 -24.94 12.30
CA MET A 5 -24.20 -24.13 13.48
C MET A 5 -24.51 -22.68 13.07
N ALA A 6 -25.61 -22.15 13.56
CA ALA A 6 -25.89 -20.73 13.51
C ALA A 6 -24.74 -20.05 14.27
N ASN A 7 -23.83 -19.45 13.52
CA ASN A 7 -22.76 -18.64 14.09
C ASN A 7 -23.44 -17.42 14.72
N ASN A 8 -23.48 -17.35 16.02
CA ASN A 8 -24.09 -16.28 16.79
C ASN A 8 -23.15 -15.05 16.76
N GLN A 9 -22.68 -14.70 15.55
CA GLN A 9 -21.80 -13.54 15.35
C GLN A 9 -22.62 -12.27 15.59
N LYS A 10 -22.14 -11.44 16.50
CA LYS A 10 -22.77 -10.15 16.77
C LYS A 10 -22.63 -9.29 15.51
N MET A 11 -23.74 -8.70 15.07
CA MET A 11 -23.77 -7.82 13.90
C MET A 11 -23.91 -6.37 14.37
N ARG A 12 -23.43 -5.43 13.55
CA ARG A 12 -23.70 -4.01 13.64
C ARG A 12 -24.29 -3.50 12.34
N THR A 13 -25.13 -2.48 12.41
CA THR A 13 -25.72 -1.81 11.26
C THR A 13 -24.92 -0.56 10.94
N GLU A 14 -24.47 -0.42 9.70
CA GLU A 14 -23.94 0.82 9.17
C GLU A 14 -24.75 1.30 7.97
N SER A 15 -24.70 2.60 7.69
CA SER A 15 -25.49 3.22 6.61
C SER A 15 -24.65 4.18 5.81
N ASP A 16 -24.91 4.20 4.50
CA ASP A 16 -24.40 5.19 3.55
C ASP A 16 -25.56 5.76 2.72
N LEU A 17 -25.25 6.51 1.65
CA LEU A 17 -26.26 7.08 0.74
C LEU A 17 -27.08 6.01 -0.02
N LEU A 18 -26.61 4.77 -0.07
CA LEU A 18 -27.29 3.65 -0.72
C LEU A 18 -28.20 2.86 0.24
N GLY A 19 -28.16 3.18 1.53
CA GLY A 19 -28.97 2.55 2.57
C GLY A 19 -28.15 1.80 3.62
N SER A 20 -28.87 1.09 4.51
CA SER A 20 -28.28 0.38 5.63
C SER A 20 -27.90 -1.05 5.26
N VAL A 21 -26.79 -1.54 5.84
CA VAL A 21 -26.33 -2.92 5.74
C VAL A 21 -25.91 -3.45 7.10
N GLU A 22 -26.03 -4.76 7.27
CA GLU A 22 -25.53 -5.50 8.43
C GLU A 22 -24.14 -6.05 8.13
N LEU A 23 -23.19 -5.83 9.04
CA LEU A 23 -21.84 -6.39 8.96
C LEU A 23 -21.41 -6.92 10.33
N PRO A 24 -20.43 -7.85 10.40
CA PRO A 24 -19.93 -8.36 11.67
C PRO A 24 -19.46 -7.21 12.57
N ALA A 25 -19.82 -7.28 13.84
CA ALA A 25 -19.54 -6.19 14.78
C ALA A 25 -18.06 -6.05 15.14
N ASP A 26 -17.26 -7.08 14.88
CA ASP A 26 -15.86 -7.20 15.24
C ASP A 26 -14.88 -6.86 14.09
N VAL A 27 -15.37 -6.59 12.87
CA VAL A 27 -14.51 -6.19 11.76
C VAL A 27 -14.23 -4.69 11.78
N LEU A 28 -12.99 -4.29 11.45
CA LEU A 28 -12.58 -2.88 11.40
C LEU A 28 -13.06 -2.16 10.13
N TYR A 29 -13.32 -2.86 9.04
CA TYR A 29 -13.88 -2.23 7.85
C TYR A 29 -15.36 -1.91 8.02
N GLY A 30 -15.89 -1.02 7.18
CA GLY A 30 -17.27 -0.54 7.25
C GLY A 30 -18.09 -0.88 6.00
N VAL A 31 -19.19 -0.13 5.85
CA VAL A 31 -20.21 -0.36 4.81
C VAL A 31 -19.67 -0.26 3.39
N GLN A 32 -18.77 0.68 3.09
CA GLN A 32 -18.25 0.86 1.73
C GLN A 32 -17.29 -0.27 1.35
N THR A 33 -16.49 -0.75 2.28
CA THR A 33 -15.66 -1.94 2.07
C THR A 33 -16.52 -3.17 1.82
N LEU A 34 -17.59 -3.38 2.61
CA LEU A 34 -18.50 -4.51 2.42
C LEU A 34 -19.12 -4.47 1.00
N ARG A 35 -19.61 -3.31 0.56
CA ARG A 35 -20.13 -3.16 -0.81
C ARG A 35 -19.05 -3.43 -1.87
N GLY A 36 -17.81 -3.01 -1.61
CA GLY A 36 -16.68 -3.29 -2.49
C GLY A 36 -16.41 -4.79 -2.62
N ILE A 37 -16.43 -5.53 -1.51
CA ILE A 37 -16.27 -7.00 -1.49
C ILE A 37 -17.40 -7.69 -2.27
N GLU A 38 -18.63 -7.21 -2.14
CA GLU A 38 -19.78 -7.77 -2.83
C GLU A 38 -19.77 -7.49 -4.35
N ASN A 39 -19.36 -6.28 -4.74
CA ASN A 39 -19.36 -5.84 -6.14
C ASN A 39 -18.17 -6.34 -6.94
N PHE A 40 -17.00 -6.48 -6.32
CA PHE A 40 -15.74 -6.80 -7.00
C PHE A 40 -15.17 -8.12 -6.47
N ARG A 41 -15.54 -9.21 -7.13
CA ARG A 41 -15.00 -10.56 -6.96
C ARG A 41 -14.41 -11.02 -8.28
N ILE A 42 -13.41 -10.29 -8.76
CA ILE A 42 -12.88 -10.41 -10.12
C ILE A 42 -11.64 -11.29 -10.14
N SER A 43 -10.74 -11.08 -9.17
CA SER A 43 -9.50 -11.84 -9.06
C SER A 43 -9.46 -12.68 -7.78
N LYS A 44 -8.39 -13.45 -7.63
CA LYS A 44 -8.09 -14.17 -6.39
C LYS A 44 -7.09 -13.43 -5.51
N PHE A 45 -6.69 -12.22 -5.91
CA PHE A 45 -5.70 -11.42 -5.21
C PHE A 45 -6.41 -10.34 -4.39
N HIS A 46 -6.15 -10.32 -3.09
CA HIS A 46 -6.75 -9.38 -2.17
C HIS A 46 -5.69 -8.44 -1.59
N LEU A 47 -6.11 -7.25 -1.18
CA LEU A 47 -5.20 -6.21 -0.69
C LEU A 47 -4.38 -6.66 0.53
N ASN A 48 -4.93 -7.49 1.41
CA ASN A 48 -4.23 -8.04 2.58
C ASN A 48 -3.00 -8.91 2.24
N GLU A 49 -2.85 -9.34 0.99
CA GLU A 49 -1.67 -10.05 0.50
C GLU A 49 -0.50 -9.12 0.15
N TYR A 50 -0.72 -7.80 0.18
CA TYR A 50 0.24 -6.77 -0.22
C TYR A 50 0.61 -5.84 0.95
N PRO A 51 1.35 -6.32 1.96
CA PRO A 51 1.62 -5.58 3.21
C PRO A 51 2.34 -4.25 2.98
N LEU A 52 3.22 -4.14 1.99
CA LEU A 52 3.92 -2.89 1.68
C LEU A 52 2.99 -1.84 1.06
N PHE A 53 1.97 -2.27 0.32
CA PHE A 53 0.95 -1.36 -0.19
C PHE A 53 0.04 -0.85 0.93
N ILE A 54 -0.37 -1.73 1.87
CA ILE A 54 -1.13 -1.33 3.07
C ILE A 54 -0.31 -0.34 3.91
N LYS A 55 1.00 -0.59 4.08
CA LYS A 55 1.91 0.36 4.74
C LYS A 55 1.93 1.71 4.01
N GLY A 56 1.99 1.71 2.68
CA GLY A 56 1.89 2.91 1.85
C GLY A 56 0.58 3.69 2.07
N LEU A 57 -0.56 3.00 2.17
CA LEU A 57 -1.85 3.62 2.51
C LEU A 57 -1.80 4.28 3.90
N ALA A 58 -1.28 3.57 4.90
CA ALA A 58 -1.18 4.09 6.27
C ALA A 58 -0.25 5.31 6.37
N ILE A 59 0.89 5.31 5.68
CA ILE A 59 1.80 6.47 5.59
C ILE A 59 1.08 7.65 4.94
N THR A 60 0.39 7.44 3.83
CA THR A 60 -0.37 8.49 3.14
C THR A 60 -1.41 9.12 4.06
N LYS A 61 -2.18 8.31 4.79
CA LYS A 61 -3.21 8.80 5.72
C LYS A 61 -2.60 9.49 6.94
N LEU A 62 -1.48 9.01 7.45
CA LEU A 62 -0.75 9.69 8.54
C LEU A 62 -0.26 11.07 8.11
N GLY A 63 0.36 11.19 6.93
CA GLY A 63 0.84 12.46 6.40
C GLY A 63 -0.30 13.46 6.18
N ALA A 64 -1.43 13.00 5.66
CA ALA A 64 -2.63 13.80 5.49
C ALA A 64 -3.19 14.28 6.85
N ALA A 65 -3.27 13.38 7.84
CA ALA A 65 -3.74 13.72 9.18
C ALA A 65 -2.84 14.75 9.88
N GLU A 66 -1.51 14.63 9.75
CA GLU A 66 -0.56 15.61 10.27
C GLU A 66 -0.73 16.98 9.62
N ALA A 67 -0.90 17.03 8.30
CA ALA A 67 -1.13 18.28 7.58
C ALA A 67 -2.44 18.94 8.01
N ASN A 68 -3.54 18.18 8.08
CA ASN A 68 -4.84 18.67 8.51
C ASN A 68 -4.85 19.12 9.97
N HIS A 69 -4.14 18.43 10.85
CA HIS A 69 -3.98 18.86 12.24
C HIS A 69 -3.22 20.19 12.35
N LYS A 70 -2.10 20.37 11.61
CA LYS A 70 -1.35 21.63 11.55
C LYS A 70 -2.20 22.81 11.04
N LEU A 71 -3.14 22.54 10.15
CA LEU A 71 -4.09 23.53 9.62
C LEU A 71 -5.32 23.74 10.52
N GLY A 72 -5.42 23.02 11.64
CA GLY A 72 -6.54 23.14 12.57
C GLY A 72 -7.84 22.48 12.11
N LEU A 73 -7.79 21.60 11.10
CA LEU A 73 -8.96 20.87 10.58
C LEU A 73 -9.26 19.60 11.40
N LEU A 74 -8.27 19.06 12.10
CA LEU A 74 -8.42 17.95 13.04
C LEU A 74 -8.10 18.39 14.46
N THR A 75 -8.91 17.96 15.43
CA THR A 75 -8.61 18.16 16.85
C THR A 75 -7.44 17.27 17.29
N ASP A 76 -6.78 17.62 18.39
CA ASP A 76 -5.69 16.81 18.98
C ASP A 76 -6.13 15.37 19.25
N GLU A 77 -7.34 15.18 19.77
CA GLU A 77 -7.90 13.86 20.08
C GLU A 77 -8.03 12.99 18.84
N LYS A 78 -8.70 13.50 17.78
CA LYS A 78 -8.88 12.79 16.51
C LYS A 78 -7.53 12.51 15.83
N PHE A 79 -6.66 13.51 15.76
CA PHE A 79 -5.33 13.36 15.18
C PHE A 79 -4.52 12.28 15.89
N ASN A 80 -4.44 12.30 17.22
CA ASN A 80 -3.67 11.31 17.98
C ASN A 80 -4.20 9.89 17.77
N ALA A 81 -5.52 9.72 17.73
CA ALA A 81 -6.15 8.41 17.49
C ALA A 81 -5.91 7.90 16.06
N ILE A 82 -6.08 8.76 15.05
CA ILE A 82 -5.79 8.42 13.64
C ILE A 82 -4.31 8.09 13.46
N ALA A 83 -3.42 8.90 14.02
CA ALA A 83 -1.98 8.68 13.93
C ALA A 83 -1.53 7.37 14.59
N GLN A 84 -2.11 7.03 15.74
CA GLN A 84 -1.87 5.73 16.38
C GLN A 84 -2.36 4.58 15.52
N ALA A 85 -3.59 4.65 14.99
CA ALA A 85 -4.13 3.63 14.10
C ALA A 85 -3.24 3.40 12.86
N CYS A 86 -2.78 4.50 12.22
CA CYS A 86 -1.87 4.42 11.09
C CYS A 86 -0.54 3.74 11.47
N ARG A 87 0.07 4.09 12.61
CA ARG A 87 1.31 3.45 13.06
C ARG A 87 1.13 1.96 13.33
N GLU A 88 0.02 1.55 13.94
CA GLU A 88 -0.29 0.14 14.16
C GLU A 88 -0.39 -0.64 12.83
N ILE A 89 -0.99 -0.05 11.81
CA ILE A 89 -1.06 -0.64 10.46
C ILE A 89 0.33 -0.69 9.81
N MET A 90 1.14 0.35 9.95
CA MET A 90 2.53 0.37 9.46
C MET A 90 3.39 -0.73 10.12
N ASP A 91 3.12 -1.05 11.39
CA ASP A 91 3.76 -2.13 12.14
C ASP A 91 3.22 -3.54 11.79
N GLY A 92 2.33 -3.64 10.80
CA GLY A 92 1.79 -4.92 10.30
C GLY A 92 0.55 -5.41 11.04
N LYS A 93 -0.06 -4.61 11.93
CA LYS A 93 -1.32 -4.96 12.58
C LYS A 93 -2.51 -4.65 11.68
N HIS A 94 -3.62 -5.38 11.89
CA HIS A 94 -4.91 -5.15 11.20
C HIS A 94 -4.90 -5.34 9.68
N HIS A 95 -3.89 -5.99 9.10
CA HIS A 95 -3.82 -6.23 7.66
C HIS A 95 -4.92 -7.15 7.15
N ASP A 96 -5.45 -8.03 7.98
CA ASP A 96 -6.64 -8.86 7.71
C ASP A 96 -7.92 -8.05 7.48
N ALA A 97 -7.97 -6.80 7.95
CA ALA A 97 -9.08 -5.88 7.72
C ALA A 97 -9.09 -5.23 6.31
N PHE A 98 -8.20 -5.67 5.40
CA PHE A 98 -8.11 -5.19 4.01
C PHE A 98 -8.47 -6.31 3.00
N PRO A 99 -9.72 -6.81 3.00
CA PRO A 99 -10.13 -7.98 2.22
C PRO A 99 -10.54 -7.67 0.78
N VAL A 100 -10.43 -6.43 0.31
CA VAL A 100 -10.91 -6.01 -1.01
C VAL A 100 -10.08 -6.61 -2.15
N ASP A 101 -10.73 -6.90 -3.28
CA ASP A 101 -10.08 -7.37 -4.50
C ASP A 101 -9.13 -6.30 -5.06
N MET A 102 -7.97 -6.71 -5.57
CA MET A 102 -7.01 -5.80 -6.21
C MET A 102 -7.54 -5.22 -7.52
N ILE A 103 -8.47 -5.89 -8.18
CA ILE A 103 -9.17 -5.40 -9.37
C ILE A 103 -10.52 -4.85 -8.95
N GLN A 104 -10.70 -3.55 -9.13
CA GLN A 104 -11.89 -2.83 -8.70
C GLN A 104 -12.25 -1.71 -9.69
N GLY A 105 -13.49 -1.19 -9.61
CA GLY A 105 -13.92 -0.07 -10.43
C GLY A 105 -13.32 1.26 -9.99
N GLY A 106 -13.22 2.22 -10.93
CA GLY A 106 -12.66 3.54 -10.66
C GLY A 106 -11.14 3.55 -10.49
N ALA A 107 -10.63 4.59 -9.84
CA ALA A 107 -9.20 4.82 -9.62
C ALA A 107 -8.75 4.39 -8.21
N GLY A 108 -9.20 3.22 -7.73
CA GLY A 108 -8.82 2.69 -6.42
C GLY A 108 -9.75 3.14 -5.28
N THR A 109 -10.98 3.54 -5.57
CA THR A 109 -11.92 4.05 -4.56
C THR A 109 -12.21 3.03 -3.47
N THR A 110 -12.42 1.76 -3.82
CA THR A 110 -12.68 0.69 -2.84
C THR A 110 -11.51 0.52 -1.86
N THR A 111 -10.27 0.54 -2.36
CA THR A 111 -9.06 0.47 -1.52
C THR A 111 -8.92 1.70 -0.61
N ASN A 112 -9.12 2.90 -1.15
CA ASN A 112 -9.04 4.14 -0.36
C ASN A 112 -10.09 4.15 0.76
N MET A 113 -11.33 3.75 0.45
CA MET A 113 -12.40 3.69 1.45
C MET A 113 -12.17 2.60 2.47
N ASN A 114 -11.62 1.44 2.09
CA ASN A 114 -11.22 0.40 3.03
C ASN A 114 -10.19 0.94 4.05
N ALA A 115 -9.15 1.64 3.58
CA ALA A 115 -8.19 2.26 4.48
C ALA A 115 -8.83 3.31 5.41
N ASN A 116 -9.70 4.17 4.86
CA ASN A 116 -10.41 5.17 5.65
C ASN A 116 -11.26 4.55 6.77
N GLU A 117 -12.04 3.51 6.44
CA GLU A 117 -12.92 2.84 7.40
C GLU A 117 -12.15 2.08 8.49
N VAL A 118 -11.08 1.36 8.11
CA VAL A 118 -10.22 0.66 9.06
C VAL A 118 -9.55 1.63 10.03
N ILE A 119 -9.00 2.71 9.52
CA ILE A 119 -8.34 3.74 10.35
C ILE A 119 -9.38 4.45 11.25
N ALA A 120 -10.55 4.82 10.72
CA ALA A 120 -11.60 5.47 11.49
C ALA A 120 -12.12 4.58 12.62
N ASN A 121 -12.44 3.31 12.34
CA ASN A 121 -12.92 2.38 13.35
C ASN A 121 -11.85 2.08 14.41
N ARG A 122 -10.57 1.95 14.02
CA ARG A 122 -9.49 1.80 14.99
C ARG A 122 -9.30 3.07 15.83
N ALA A 123 -9.43 4.25 15.24
CA ALA A 123 -9.38 5.52 15.97
C ALA A 123 -10.56 5.65 16.96
N LEU A 124 -11.77 5.26 16.56
CA LEU A 124 -12.93 5.19 17.44
C LEU A 124 -12.67 4.31 18.67
N GLU A 125 -12.13 3.11 18.47
CA GLU A 125 -11.79 2.20 19.55
C GLU A 125 -10.73 2.82 20.50
N ILE A 126 -9.70 3.48 19.98
CA ILE A 126 -8.67 4.19 20.75
C ILE A 126 -9.29 5.30 21.61
N MET A 127 -10.30 6.01 21.09
CA MET A 127 -11.05 7.05 21.81
C MET A 127 -12.13 6.49 22.75
N GLY A 128 -12.32 5.15 22.82
CA GLY A 128 -13.31 4.50 23.70
C GLY A 128 -14.72 4.43 23.13
N HIS A 129 -14.88 4.59 21.81
CA HIS A 129 -16.15 4.48 21.10
C HIS A 129 -16.32 3.11 20.43
N GLN A 130 -17.55 2.82 19.95
CA GLN A 130 -17.84 1.62 19.18
C GLN A 130 -17.54 1.84 17.69
N TYR A 131 -17.24 0.74 16.98
CA TYR A 131 -17.13 0.77 15.53
C TYR A 131 -18.43 1.27 14.88
N GLY A 132 -18.30 2.13 13.87
CA GLY A 132 -19.42 2.74 13.17
C GLY A 132 -19.99 4.02 13.81
N GLU A 133 -19.49 4.45 14.98
CA GLU A 133 -19.88 5.72 15.60
C GLU A 133 -19.20 6.92 14.93
N TYR A 134 -19.36 7.03 13.61
CA TYR A 134 -18.65 7.97 12.74
C TYR A 134 -18.89 9.46 13.02
N GLN A 135 -19.84 9.79 13.90
CA GLN A 135 -20.01 11.15 14.43
C GLN A 135 -18.80 11.62 15.26
N TYR A 136 -18.00 10.69 15.80
CA TYR A 136 -16.80 11.01 16.57
C TYR A 136 -15.52 10.97 15.73
N CYS A 137 -15.43 10.05 14.77
CA CYS A 137 -14.35 10.01 13.79
C CYS A 137 -14.87 9.42 12.47
N SER A 138 -15.05 10.29 11.46
CA SER A 138 -15.59 9.93 10.16
C SER A 138 -14.51 9.44 9.20
N PRO A 139 -14.74 8.31 8.49
CA PRO A 139 -13.85 7.88 7.41
C PRO A 139 -13.67 8.93 6.31
N ASN A 140 -14.74 9.67 5.97
CA ASN A 140 -14.75 10.66 4.91
C ASN A 140 -14.26 12.04 5.37
N ASP A 141 -14.86 12.56 6.47
CA ASP A 141 -14.67 13.94 6.85
C ASP A 141 -13.41 14.15 7.69
N ASP A 142 -12.95 13.11 8.42
CA ASP A 142 -11.76 13.20 9.25
C ASP A 142 -10.55 12.46 8.61
N VAL A 143 -10.65 11.15 8.34
CA VAL A 143 -9.52 10.36 7.81
C VAL A 143 -9.19 10.75 6.36
N ASN A 144 -10.20 11.02 5.54
CA ASN A 144 -10.05 11.43 4.14
C ASN A 144 -10.12 12.97 3.94
N CYS A 145 -10.05 13.75 5.02
CA CYS A 145 -10.08 15.21 4.96
C CYS A 145 -9.02 15.75 4.00
N ALA A 146 -9.39 16.72 3.16
CA ALA A 146 -8.55 17.36 2.13
C ALA A 146 -7.95 16.40 1.09
N GLN A 147 -8.53 15.22 0.89
CA GLN A 147 -8.04 14.20 -0.04
C GLN A 147 -9.10 13.78 -1.03
N SER A 148 -8.64 13.26 -2.16
CA SER A 148 -9.42 12.45 -3.09
C SER A 148 -8.76 11.08 -3.20
N THR A 149 -9.50 10.06 -3.67
CA THR A 149 -8.87 8.81 -4.10
C THR A 149 -7.80 9.07 -5.18
N ASN A 150 -8.02 10.09 -6.03
CA ASN A 150 -7.16 10.39 -7.17
C ASN A 150 -5.77 10.91 -6.78
N ASP A 151 -5.57 11.40 -5.57
CA ASP A 151 -4.24 11.77 -5.05
C ASP A 151 -3.74 10.78 -3.97
N ALA A 152 -4.58 10.33 -3.05
CA ALA A 152 -4.18 9.44 -1.96
C ALA A 152 -3.81 8.03 -2.44
N TYR A 153 -4.58 7.44 -3.36
CA TYR A 153 -4.36 6.08 -3.85
C TYR A 153 -3.06 5.94 -4.67
N PRO A 154 -2.78 6.78 -5.70
CA PRO A 154 -1.51 6.70 -6.42
C PRO A 154 -0.30 7.00 -5.52
N THR A 155 -0.41 7.93 -4.58
CA THR A 155 0.66 8.17 -3.59
C THR A 155 0.96 6.91 -2.78
N ALA A 156 -0.04 6.21 -2.28
CA ALA A 156 0.14 4.95 -1.56
C ALA A 156 0.76 3.85 -2.43
N ILE A 157 0.41 3.79 -3.73
CA ILE A 157 1.06 2.88 -4.69
C ILE A 157 2.55 3.22 -4.83
N HIS A 158 2.90 4.48 -5.03
CA HIS A 158 4.29 4.92 -5.16
C HIS A 158 5.11 4.50 -3.94
N LEU A 159 4.62 4.76 -2.72
CA LEU A 159 5.26 4.35 -1.47
C LEU A 159 5.44 2.82 -1.38
N GLY A 160 4.39 2.06 -1.67
CA GLY A 160 4.44 0.59 -1.65
C GLY A 160 5.38 0.02 -2.71
N MET A 161 5.42 0.60 -3.91
CA MET A 161 6.33 0.18 -4.99
C MET A 161 7.78 0.53 -4.67
N TYR A 162 8.05 1.71 -4.11
CA TYR A 162 9.38 2.09 -3.66
C TYR A 162 9.92 1.12 -2.61
N ALA A 163 9.12 0.83 -1.57
CA ALA A 163 9.49 -0.15 -0.54
C ALA A 163 9.71 -1.58 -1.12
N THR A 164 8.91 -1.96 -2.13
CA THR A 164 9.08 -3.24 -2.83
C THR A 164 10.35 -3.27 -3.68
N HIS A 165 10.67 -2.14 -4.34
CA HIS A 165 11.89 -1.97 -5.11
C HIS A 165 13.15 -2.20 -4.26
N LEU A 166 13.21 -1.63 -3.05
CA LEU A 166 14.35 -1.82 -2.15
C LEU A 166 14.60 -3.31 -1.85
N LYS A 167 13.53 -4.09 -1.58
CA LYS A 167 13.64 -5.54 -1.37
C LYS A 167 14.05 -6.29 -2.64
N LEU A 168 13.53 -5.88 -3.79
CA LEU A 168 13.91 -6.48 -5.07
C LEU A 168 15.41 -6.31 -5.33
N VAL A 169 15.94 -5.10 -5.14
CA VAL A 169 17.38 -4.82 -5.33
C VAL A 169 18.24 -5.64 -4.37
N GLU A 170 17.82 -5.83 -3.12
CA GLU A 170 18.52 -6.69 -2.18
C GLU A 170 18.62 -8.14 -2.68
N HIS A 171 17.51 -8.71 -3.14
CA HIS A 171 17.49 -10.07 -3.69
C HIS A 171 18.28 -10.20 -5.01
N LEU A 172 18.26 -9.18 -5.86
CA LEU A 172 19.09 -9.16 -7.07
C LEU A 172 20.59 -9.16 -6.73
N LYS A 173 21.03 -8.42 -5.70
CA LYS A 173 22.43 -8.48 -5.22
C LYS A 173 22.82 -9.88 -4.76
N GLN A 174 21.96 -10.57 -4.00
CA GLN A 174 22.18 -11.95 -3.58
C GLN A 174 22.27 -12.92 -4.78
N LEU A 175 21.45 -12.71 -5.80
CA LEU A 175 21.48 -13.50 -7.03
C LEU A 175 22.77 -13.26 -7.81
N ILE A 176 23.23 -12.01 -7.92
CA ILE A 176 24.52 -11.66 -8.54
C ILE A 176 25.67 -12.37 -7.85
N GLU A 177 25.72 -12.34 -6.50
CA GLU A 177 26.75 -13.04 -5.75
C GLU A 177 26.73 -14.56 -6.01
N SER A 178 25.53 -15.14 -6.13
CA SER A 178 25.37 -16.55 -6.45
C SER A 178 25.87 -16.89 -7.85
N PHE A 179 25.62 -16.04 -8.84
CA PHE A 179 26.16 -16.19 -10.20
C PHE A 179 27.67 -16.03 -10.25
N GLU A 180 28.27 -15.07 -9.54
CA GLU A 180 29.71 -14.93 -9.48
C GLU A 180 30.41 -16.13 -8.80
N LYS A 181 29.78 -16.69 -7.77
CA LYS A 181 30.25 -17.93 -7.14
C LYS A 181 30.27 -19.08 -8.12
N LYS A 182 29.23 -19.22 -8.95
CA LYS A 182 29.17 -20.23 -10.02
C LYS A 182 30.10 -19.92 -11.17
N ALA A 183 30.32 -18.66 -11.47
CA ALA A 183 31.30 -18.24 -12.47
C ALA A 183 32.73 -18.70 -12.08
N ALA A 184 33.11 -18.50 -10.83
CA ALA A 184 34.39 -18.96 -10.31
C ALA A 184 34.51 -20.51 -10.25
N GLU A 185 33.44 -21.20 -9.80
CA GLU A 185 33.37 -22.66 -9.72
C GLU A 185 33.53 -23.32 -11.10
N PHE A 186 32.98 -22.72 -12.13
CA PHE A 186 32.96 -23.27 -13.50
C PHE A 186 33.93 -22.54 -14.46
N ALA A 187 34.93 -21.88 -13.93
CA ALA A 187 35.87 -21.09 -14.72
C ALA A 187 36.59 -21.92 -15.81
N ASP A 188 36.91 -23.19 -15.52
CA ASP A 188 37.61 -24.11 -16.41
C ASP A 188 36.67 -25.13 -17.09
N VAL A 189 35.37 -25.03 -16.92
CA VAL A 189 34.41 -25.96 -17.53
C VAL A 189 34.12 -25.50 -18.96
N LEU A 190 34.66 -26.17 -19.93
CA LEU A 190 34.46 -25.89 -21.37
C LEU A 190 33.04 -26.22 -21.79
N LYS A 191 32.47 -25.34 -22.61
CA LYS A 191 31.22 -25.54 -23.34
C LYS A 191 31.25 -24.91 -24.70
N MET A 192 30.32 -25.28 -25.56
CA MET A 192 30.09 -24.55 -26.81
C MET A 192 29.24 -23.30 -26.56
N GLY A 193 29.78 -22.14 -26.94
CA GLY A 193 29.03 -20.90 -27.08
C GLY A 193 28.10 -21.00 -28.30
N ARG A 194 26.91 -20.40 -28.20
CA ARG A 194 25.87 -20.46 -29.25
C ARG A 194 25.49 -19.06 -29.71
N THR A 195 25.24 -18.92 -31.01
CA THR A 195 24.64 -17.75 -31.62
C THR A 195 23.42 -18.20 -32.42
N GLN A 196 22.27 -17.56 -32.27
CA GLN A 196 21.04 -17.92 -32.98
C GLN A 196 20.67 -19.42 -32.83
N LEU A 197 20.91 -20.01 -31.64
CA LEU A 197 20.71 -21.43 -31.29
C LEU A 197 21.69 -22.42 -31.97
N GLU A 198 22.63 -21.97 -32.81
CA GLU A 198 23.66 -22.76 -33.47
C GLU A 198 24.96 -22.74 -32.69
N ASP A 199 25.71 -23.83 -32.73
CA ASP A 199 27.04 -23.93 -32.15
C ASP A 199 28.01 -22.96 -32.86
N ALA A 200 28.73 -22.14 -32.11
CA ALA A 200 29.63 -21.11 -32.63
C ALA A 200 31.09 -21.38 -32.23
N VAL A 201 31.47 -20.94 -31.03
CA VAL A 201 32.87 -20.98 -30.57
C VAL A 201 32.94 -21.54 -29.15
N PRO A 202 34.07 -22.18 -28.76
CA PRO A 202 34.31 -22.61 -27.40
C PRO A 202 34.31 -21.43 -26.41
N MET A 203 33.72 -21.63 -25.27
CA MET A 203 33.75 -20.73 -24.12
C MET A 203 33.71 -21.53 -22.83
N THR A 204 33.79 -20.89 -21.66
CA THR A 204 33.57 -21.56 -20.38
C THR A 204 32.15 -21.36 -19.85
N LEU A 205 31.69 -22.28 -19.04
CA LEU A 205 30.43 -22.14 -18.33
C LEU A 205 30.50 -20.98 -17.32
N GLY A 206 31.69 -20.76 -16.71
CA GLY A 206 31.97 -19.61 -15.87
C GLY A 206 31.72 -18.28 -16.56
N GLN A 207 32.14 -18.13 -17.82
CA GLN A 207 31.86 -16.92 -18.60
C GLN A 207 30.35 -16.68 -18.78
N THR A 208 29.56 -17.74 -18.94
CA THR A 208 28.11 -17.61 -19.04
C THR A 208 27.50 -17.04 -17.76
N PHE A 209 27.87 -17.58 -16.59
CA PHE A 209 27.37 -17.08 -15.30
C PHE A 209 27.83 -15.65 -15.00
N HIS A 210 29.08 -15.33 -15.33
CA HIS A 210 29.58 -13.96 -15.20
C HIS A 210 28.81 -12.97 -16.08
N GLY A 211 28.45 -13.37 -17.30
CA GLY A 211 27.60 -12.56 -18.18
C GLY A 211 26.23 -12.26 -17.58
N PHE A 212 25.58 -13.25 -16.92
CA PHE A 212 24.32 -13.03 -16.21
C PHE A 212 24.49 -12.05 -15.03
N ALA A 213 25.56 -12.20 -14.24
CA ALA A 213 25.88 -11.29 -13.16
C ALA A 213 26.10 -9.85 -13.63
N SER A 214 26.81 -9.68 -14.78
CA SER A 214 27.08 -8.36 -15.36
C SER A 214 25.79 -7.65 -15.78
N ILE A 215 24.90 -8.34 -16.51
CA ILE A 215 23.62 -7.77 -16.94
C ILE A 215 22.79 -7.33 -15.72
N LEU A 216 22.69 -8.17 -14.68
CA LEU A 216 21.92 -7.82 -13.50
C LEU A 216 22.47 -6.61 -12.72
N ARG A 217 23.80 -6.38 -12.75
CA ARG A 217 24.37 -5.15 -12.16
C ARG A 217 23.92 -3.90 -12.90
N ASP A 218 23.90 -3.96 -14.23
CA ASP A 218 23.43 -2.84 -15.05
C ASP A 218 21.93 -2.59 -14.82
N GLU A 219 21.12 -3.66 -14.71
CA GLU A 219 19.68 -3.56 -14.43
C GLU A 219 19.38 -2.98 -13.05
N ILE A 220 20.21 -3.21 -12.03
CA ILE A 220 20.06 -2.55 -10.73
C ILE A 220 20.20 -1.03 -10.84
N VAL A 221 21.12 -0.55 -11.71
CA VAL A 221 21.27 0.90 -11.95
C VAL A 221 19.99 1.46 -12.57
N HIS A 222 19.48 0.83 -13.63
CA HIS A 222 18.24 1.25 -14.30
C HIS A 222 17.02 1.20 -13.37
N LEU A 223 16.92 0.16 -12.54
CA LEU A 223 15.84 0.03 -11.54
C LEU A 223 15.90 1.15 -10.51
N ASN A 224 17.09 1.51 -10.02
CA ASN A 224 17.24 2.61 -9.07
C ASN A 224 16.86 3.95 -9.71
N GLU A 225 17.32 4.21 -10.94
CA GLU A 225 16.95 5.43 -11.68
C GLU A 225 15.42 5.53 -11.87
N ALA A 226 14.77 4.43 -12.29
CA ALA A 226 13.32 4.40 -12.44
C ALA A 226 12.56 4.54 -11.13
N ALA A 227 13.14 4.09 -10.01
CA ALA A 227 12.51 4.20 -8.69
C ALA A 227 12.47 5.64 -8.16
N GLU A 228 13.33 6.55 -8.65
CA GLU A 228 13.29 7.98 -8.32
C GLU A 228 11.92 8.61 -8.67
N ASP A 229 11.25 8.13 -9.72
CA ASP A 229 9.94 8.63 -10.12
C ASP A 229 8.86 8.36 -9.05
N PHE A 230 9.02 7.31 -8.23
CA PHE A 230 8.08 7.03 -7.12
C PHE A 230 8.18 8.03 -5.97
N LEU A 231 9.26 8.82 -5.89
CA LEU A 231 9.41 9.86 -4.88
C LEU A 231 8.61 11.12 -5.23
N THR A 232 8.07 11.21 -6.45
CA THR A 232 7.18 12.28 -6.86
C THR A 232 5.73 11.87 -6.59
N ILE A 233 5.05 12.60 -5.70
CA ILE A 233 3.67 12.35 -5.32
C ILE A 233 2.76 13.49 -5.74
N ASN A 234 1.45 13.21 -5.81
CA ASN A 234 0.43 14.19 -6.19
C ASN A 234 -0.52 14.57 -5.04
N MET A 235 -0.12 14.36 -3.78
CA MET A 235 -0.93 14.75 -2.61
C MET A 235 -1.19 16.26 -2.58
N GLY A 236 -2.46 16.61 -2.28
CA GLY A 236 -2.94 17.98 -2.34
C GLY A 236 -3.51 18.39 -3.70
N ALA A 237 -3.29 17.61 -4.75
CA ALA A 237 -3.91 17.82 -6.05
C ALA A 237 -5.42 17.54 -6.03
N THR A 238 -5.87 16.71 -5.12
CA THR A 238 -7.27 16.26 -4.95
C THR A 238 -7.83 15.57 -6.20
N ALA A 239 -9.08 15.86 -6.60
CA ALA A 239 -9.77 15.08 -7.63
C ALA A 239 -9.21 15.28 -9.05
N ILE A 240 -8.84 16.51 -9.43
CA ILE A 240 -8.50 16.90 -10.82
C ILE A 240 -7.21 17.71 -10.94
N GLY A 241 -6.38 17.76 -9.91
CA GLY A 241 -5.10 18.47 -9.94
C GLY A 241 -5.17 19.95 -9.52
N THR A 242 -6.32 20.45 -9.10
CA THR A 242 -6.53 21.88 -8.76
C THR A 242 -6.53 22.17 -7.26
N GLY A 243 -6.51 21.13 -6.41
CA GLY A 243 -6.58 21.28 -4.96
C GLY A 243 -7.93 21.75 -4.42
N ILE A 244 -9.02 21.55 -5.17
CA ILE A 244 -10.33 22.17 -4.91
C ILE A 244 -10.93 21.85 -3.53
N CYS A 245 -10.56 20.72 -2.92
CA CYS A 245 -11.06 20.31 -1.60
C CYS A 245 -9.97 20.38 -0.51
N ALA A 246 -8.81 20.95 -0.82
CA ALA A 246 -7.71 21.13 0.13
C ALA A 246 -7.66 22.60 0.59
N GLU A 247 -7.42 22.81 1.89
CA GLU A 247 -7.20 24.16 2.41
C GLU A 247 -5.87 24.74 1.92
N PRO A 248 -5.78 26.05 1.73
CA PRO A 248 -4.52 26.69 1.38
C PRO A 248 -3.39 26.31 2.35
N GLY A 249 -2.24 25.91 1.82
CA GLY A 249 -1.11 25.46 2.61
C GLY A 249 -1.08 23.96 2.94
N TYR A 250 -2.03 23.15 2.46
CA TYR A 250 -2.06 21.70 2.71
C TYR A 250 -0.94 20.94 1.99
N ALA A 251 -0.61 21.30 0.77
CA ALA A 251 0.31 20.54 -0.09
C ALA A 251 1.75 20.46 0.48
N GLU A 252 2.25 21.54 1.08
CA GLU A 252 3.61 21.59 1.62
C GLU A 252 3.82 20.65 2.81
N PRO A 253 3.04 20.72 3.90
CA PRO A 253 3.23 19.82 5.05
C PRO A 253 2.95 18.35 4.71
N VAL A 254 2.01 18.04 3.84
CA VAL A 254 1.74 16.66 3.44
C VAL A 254 2.90 16.06 2.66
N SER A 255 3.52 16.81 1.74
CA SER A 255 4.69 16.35 0.98
C SER A 255 5.91 16.13 1.88
N TYR A 256 6.14 17.03 2.85
CA TYR A 256 7.26 16.89 3.81
C TYR A 256 7.14 15.65 4.68
N THR A 257 5.95 15.30 5.14
CA THR A 257 5.73 14.11 5.98
C THR A 257 5.98 12.82 5.18
N HIS A 258 5.61 12.78 3.90
CA HIS A 258 5.88 11.62 3.05
C HIS A 258 7.38 11.41 2.81
N LEU A 259 8.15 12.47 2.59
CA LEU A 259 9.61 12.38 2.45
C LEU A 259 10.27 11.80 3.70
N ARG A 260 9.87 12.23 4.89
CA ARG A 260 10.41 11.70 6.16
C ARG A 260 10.06 10.23 6.42
N ALA A 261 8.97 9.74 5.89
CA ALA A 261 8.59 8.33 6.03
C ALA A 261 9.58 7.37 5.36
N HIS A 262 10.40 7.85 4.42
CA HIS A 262 11.47 7.08 3.79
C HIS A 262 12.79 7.11 4.57
N GLU A 263 12.96 8.05 5.51
CA GLU A 263 14.20 8.22 6.30
C GLU A 263 14.20 7.37 7.60
N THR A 264 13.10 6.73 7.94
CA THR A 264 12.91 6.05 9.23
C THR A 264 13.03 4.52 9.18
N GLU A 265 13.70 3.96 8.16
CA GLU A 265 14.08 2.54 8.12
C GLU A 265 15.55 2.31 8.41
#